data_62709c612bd92e78537e7fa7ae89c3c3
#
_entry.id   62709c612bd92e78537e7fa7ae89c3c3
#
_cell.length_a   1.000
_cell.length_b   1.000
_cell.length_c   1.000
_cell.angle_alpha   90.00
_cell.angle_beta   90.00
_cell.angle_gamma   90.00
#
_symmetry.space_group_name_H-M   'P 1'
#
loop_
_entity.id
_entity.type
_entity.pdbx_description
1 polymer ?
#
loop_
_entity_poly.entity_id
_entity_poly.type
_entity_poly.pdbx_seq_one_letter_code
_entity_poly.pdbx_strand_id
1 'polypeptide(L)'
;MKEKLQNIKEEALKAIESADMPEKLNDVRVKFLGKKGELTAVLKGMKDVAPEDRPKVGQMVNETRAAIEAVLEENKEKMEKAIRAEKLKKEVIDVTLPAKKNCVGHRHPNTIALEEVERVFTGMGYEVVEGPEIEYDEYNFRKLNIPDGHPAKDEQDTFYINKAIVLRTQTSPVQARIMEQGKLPICILSPGRVFRSDEVDATHSPSFHQIEGLIIDKNISFADLKGTLEVFAKELFGEDTKTKFRPHHFPFTEPSAEMDVSCFKCGGKGCRFCKGSGWIEILGCGMVHPHVLEMCGINPEEYTGFAFGVGLERIALLKYEIDDMRLLYENDIRFLKQF
;
A
#
# COMPACT_ATOMS: atom_id res chain seq x y z
N MET A 1 -42.14 -71.05 9.92
CA MET A 1 -41.78 -69.67 9.93
C MET A 1 -40.39 -69.39 10.45
N LYS A 2 -39.96 -69.99 11.55
CA LYS A 2 -38.56 -69.79 12.04
C LYS A 2 -37.49 -70.07 11.00
N GLU A 3 -37.57 -71.18 10.27
CA GLU A 3 -36.62 -71.52 9.21
C GLU A 3 -36.59 -70.49 8.04
N LYS A 4 -37.78 -70.01 7.67
CA LYS A 4 -37.83 -68.95 6.65
C LYS A 4 -37.15 -67.66 7.06
N LEU A 5 -37.30 -67.21 8.31
CA LEU A 5 -36.62 -66.00 8.81
C LEU A 5 -35.13 -66.25 8.96
N GLN A 6 -34.68 -67.41 9.32
CA GLN A 6 -33.28 -67.75 9.37
C GLN A 6 -32.64 -67.74 7.99
N ASN A 7 -33.30 -68.35 6.99
CA ASN A 7 -32.82 -68.29 5.59
C ASN A 7 -32.76 -66.92 5.05
N ILE A 8 -33.79 -66.08 5.29
CA ILE A 8 -33.76 -64.64 4.85
C ILE A 8 -32.59 -63.86 5.50
N LYS A 9 -32.33 -64.15 6.80
CA LYS A 9 -31.19 -63.55 7.49
C LYS A 9 -29.85 -63.91 6.83
N GLU A 10 -29.68 -65.26 6.60
CA GLU A 10 -28.44 -65.77 6.01
C GLU A 10 -28.22 -65.25 4.55
N GLU A 11 -29.28 -65.21 3.73
CA GLU A 11 -29.25 -64.68 2.40
C GLU A 11 -28.95 -63.17 2.39
N ALA A 12 -29.55 -62.43 3.31
CA ALA A 12 -29.30 -60.99 3.44
C ALA A 12 -27.83 -60.71 3.85
N LEU A 13 -27.30 -61.47 4.85
CA LEU A 13 -25.93 -61.30 5.28
C LEU A 13 -24.92 -61.64 4.17
N LYS A 14 -25.15 -62.75 3.44
CA LYS A 14 -24.31 -63.08 2.26
C LYS A 14 -24.39 -62.02 1.16
N ALA A 15 -25.57 -61.50 0.89
CA ALA A 15 -25.73 -60.43 -0.11
C ALA A 15 -25.06 -59.13 0.31
N ILE A 16 -25.05 -58.77 1.59
CA ILE A 16 -24.36 -57.63 2.14
C ILE A 16 -22.83 -57.81 2.01
N GLU A 17 -22.31 -59.01 2.35
CA GLU A 17 -20.87 -59.30 2.23
C GLU A 17 -20.38 -59.29 0.78
N SER A 18 -21.23 -59.67 -0.16
CA SER A 18 -20.89 -59.68 -1.60
C SER A 18 -21.07 -58.33 -2.29
N ALA A 19 -21.65 -57.35 -1.61
CA ALA A 19 -21.82 -56.02 -2.19
C ALA A 19 -20.47 -55.27 -2.18
N ASP A 20 -20.01 -54.89 -3.34
CA ASP A 20 -18.73 -54.17 -3.60
C ASP A 20 -18.93 -52.68 -3.86
N MET A 21 -20.18 -52.22 -3.97
CA MET A 21 -20.54 -50.82 -4.25
C MET A 21 -21.70 -50.34 -3.36
N PRO A 22 -21.75 -49.06 -3.00
CA PRO A 22 -22.84 -48.48 -2.21
C PRO A 22 -24.23 -48.69 -2.84
N GLU A 23 -24.31 -48.68 -4.19
CA GLU A 23 -25.54 -48.88 -4.93
C GLU A 23 -26.06 -50.30 -4.71
N LYS A 24 -25.19 -51.31 -4.84
CA LYS A 24 -25.56 -52.72 -4.58
C LYS A 24 -26.00 -52.94 -3.14
N LEU A 25 -25.34 -52.28 -2.17
CA LEU A 25 -25.73 -52.31 -0.78
C LEU A 25 -27.15 -51.77 -0.54
N ASN A 26 -27.47 -50.67 -1.24
CA ASN A 26 -28.82 -50.09 -1.21
C ASN A 26 -29.86 -51.03 -1.87
N ASP A 27 -29.51 -51.72 -2.95
CA ASP A 27 -30.38 -52.70 -3.59
C ASP A 27 -30.69 -53.89 -2.65
N VAL A 28 -29.68 -54.37 -1.91
CA VAL A 28 -29.85 -55.36 -0.88
C VAL A 28 -30.79 -54.86 0.22
N ARG A 29 -30.63 -53.63 0.67
CA ARG A 29 -31.54 -53.02 1.66
C ARG A 29 -32.97 -52.96 1.14
N VAL A 30 -33.18 -52.56 -0.09
CA VAL A 30 -34.53 -52.48 -0.70
C VAL A 30 -35.12 -53.88 -0.86
N LYS A 31 -34.34 -54.89 -1.26
CA LYS A 31 -34.78 -56.29 -1.45
C LYS A 31 -35.28 -56.90 -0.16
N PHE A 32 -34.53 -56.75 0.93
CA PHE A 32 -34.89 -57.42 2.19
C PHE A 32 -35.73 -56.55 3.13
N LEU A 33 -35.46 -55.24 3.25
CA LEU A 33 -36.07 -54.32 4.20
C LEU A 33 -37.07 -53.33 3.60
N GLY A 34 -37.19 -53.31 2.28
CA GLY A 34 -38.08 -52.36 1.57
C GLY A 34 -39.58 -52.62 1.84
N LYS A 35 -40.42 -51.68 1.41
CA LYS A 35 -41.91 -51.79 1.56
C LYS A 35 -42.51 -53.05 0.92
N LYS A 36 -41.84 -53.62 -0.09
CA LYS A 36 -42.15 -54.87 -0.78
C LYS A 36 -41.12 -55.94 -0.55
N GLY A 37 -40.20 -55.75 0.41
CA GLY A 37 -39.10 -56.65 0.70
C GLY A 37 -39.54 -57.92 1.38
N GLU A 38 -38.62 -58.90 1.40
CA GLU A 38 -38.87 -60.26 1.86
C GLU A 38 -39.31 -60.32 3.33
N LEU A 39 -38.69 -59.51 4.20
CA LEU A 39 -39.11 -59.42 5.62
C LEU A 39 -40.50 -58.78 5.76
N THR A 40 -40.82 -57.80 4.92
CA THR A 40 -42.14 -57.19 4.95
C THR A 40 -43.23 -58.15 4.42
N ALA A 41 -42.88 -59.06 3.48
CA ALA A 41 -43.75 -60.09 2.99
C ALA A 41 -44.09 -61.14 4.11
N VAL A 42 -43.08 -61.48 4.91
CA VAL A 42 -43.29 -62.37 6.09
C VAL A 42 -44.19 -61.71 7.12
N LEU A 43 -44.04 -60.42 7.41
CA LEU A 43 -44.95 -59.68 8.29
C LEU A 43 -46.40 -59.65 7.78
N LYS A 44 -46.62 -59.52 6.46
CA LYS A 44 -47.96 -59.58 5.88
C LYS A 44 -48.62 -60.95 5.98
N GLY A 45 -47.79 -62.02 5.91
CA GLY A 45 -48.25 -63.40 6.11
C GLY A 45 -48.55 -63.76 7.57
N MET A 46 -48.33 -62.91 8.55
CA MET A 46 -48.67 -63.12 9.97
C MET A 46 -50.18 -63.18 10.19
N LYS A 47 -51.02 -62.83 9.25
CA LYS A 47 -52.46 -62.99 9.33
C LYS A 47 -52.89 -64.43 9.42
N ASP A 48 -52.11 -65.38 8.90
CA ASP A 48 -52.40 -66.81 8.84
C ASP A 48 -51.83 -67.60 10.06
N VAL A 49 -51.24 -66.90 11.06
CA VAL A 49 -50.66 -67.48 12.26
C VAL A 49 -51.66 -67.38 13.42
N ALA A 50 -51.69 -68.43 14.28
CA ALA A 50 -52.49 -68.44 15.47
C ALA A 50 -52.27 -67.20 16.34
N PRO A 51 -53.35 -66.65 16.96
CA PRO A 51 -53.25 -65.37 17.72
C PRO A 51 -52.21 -65.39 18.83
N GLU A 52 -51.99 -66.55 19.49
CA GLU A 52 -51.07 -66.75 20.61
C GLU A 52 -49.59 -66.65 20.18
N ASP A 53 -49.23 -67.00 18.95
CA ASP A 53 -47.86 -66.99 18.43
C ASP A 53 -47.46 -65.73 17.71
N ARG A 54 -48.39 -64.84 17.41
CA ARG A 54 -48.11 -63.56 16.68
C ARG A 54 -47.11 -62.64 17.35
N PRO A 55 -47.13 -62.47 18.70
CA PRO A 55 -46.16 -61.68 19.40
C PRO A 55 -44.72 -62.21 19.26
N LYS A 56 -44.56 -63.51 19.37
CA LYS A 56 -43.25 -64.20 19.29
C LYS A 56 -42.67 -64.10 17.89
N VAL A 57 -43.47 -64.19 16.83
CA VAL A 57 -43.06 -64.11 15.46
C VAL A 57 -42.72 -62.62 15.13
N GLY A 58 -43.53 -61.68 15.64
CA GLY A 58 -43.22 -60.23 15.49
C GLY A 58 -41.90 -59.86 16.13
N GLN A 59 -41.60 -60.37 17.33
CA GLN A 59 -40.32 -60.12 17.98
C GLN A 59 -39.14 -60.67 17.16
N MET A 60 -39.24 -61.88 16.65
CA MET A 60 -38.22 -62.54 15.83
C MET A 60 -37.97 -61.80 14.52
N VAL A 61 -39.01 -61.28 13.90
CA VAL A 61 -38.85 -60.40 12.64
C VAL A 61 -38.12 -59.10 12.96
N ASN A 62 -38.46 -58.45 14.09
CA ASN A 62 -37.79 -57.22 14.51
C ASN A 62 -36.32 -57.47 14.88
N GLU A 63 -36.01 -58.57 15.57
CA GLU A 63 -34.62 -58.99 15.88
C GLU A 63 -33.82 -59.26 14.59
N THR A 64 -34.44 -59.99 13.65
CA THR A 64 -33.83 -60.22 12.33
C THR A 64 -33.60 -58.95 11.55
N ARG A 65 -34.56 -58.05 11.58
CA ARG A 65 -34.47 -56.71 10.93
C ARG A 65 -33.35 -55.94 11.55
N ALA A 66 -33.29 -55.81 12.86
CA ALA A 66 -32.25 -55.06 13.57
C ALA A 66 -30.85 -55.63 13.28
N ALA A 67 -30.72 -56.98 13.23
CA ALA A 67 -29.46 -57.62 12.88
C ALA A 67 -29.00 -57.33 11.45
N ILE A 68 -29.93 -57.30 10.47
CA ILE A 68 -29.59 -56.95 9.07
C ILE A 68 -29.27 -55.46 8.95
N GLU A 69 -30.04 -54.60 9.60
CA GLU A 69 -29.81 -53.13 9.59
C GLU A 69 -28.43 -52.80 10.22
N ALA A 70 -28.03 -53.43 11.31
CA ALA A 70 -26.74 -53.22 11.93
C ALA A 70 -25.56 -53.60 11.01
N VAL A 71 -25.63 -54.74 10.33
CA VAL A 71 -24.57 -55.17 9.38
C VAL A 71 -24.55 -54.31 8.11
N LEU A 72 -25.70 -53.86 7.65
CA LEU A 72 -25.80 -52.91 6.53
C LEU A 72 -25.09 -51.57 6.85
N GLU A 73 -25.35 -51.02 8.02
CA GLU A 73 -24.73 -49.72 8.41
C GLU A 73 -23.22 -49.90 8.62
N GLU A 74 -22.78 -50.98 9.25
CA GLU A 74 -21.35 -51.29 9.43
C GLU A 74 -20.61 -51.41 8.06
N ASN A 75 -21.20 -52.13 7.10
CA ASN A 75 -20.59 -52.25 5.78
C ASN A 75 -20.62 -50.95 5.00
N LYS A 76 -21.68 -50.17 5.11
CA LYS A 76 -21.78 -48.82 4.52
C LYS A 76 -20.68 -47.91 5.03
N GLU A 77 -20.48 -47.84 6.37
CA GLU A 77 -19.38 -47.04 6.93
C GLU A 77 -18.00 -47.52 6.46
N LYS A 78 -17.79 -48.85 6.36
CA LYS A 78 -16.53 -49.39 5.85
C LYS A 78 -16.27 -48.98 4.40
N MET A 79 -17.29 -49.05 3.54
CA MET A 79 -17.21 -48.64 2.16
C MET A 79 -16.96 -47.12 2.02
N GLU A 80 -17.68 -46.29 2.76
CA GLU A 80 -17.49 -44.84 2.77
C GLU A 80 -16.07 -44.46 3.21
N LYS A 81 -15.56 -45.10 4.26
CA LYS A 81 -14.17 -44.92 4.71
C LYS A 81 -13.14 -45.32 3.65
N ALA A 82 -13.39 -46.47 2.98
CA ALA A 82 -12.50 -46.94 1.90
C ALA A 82 -12.51 -46.00 0.69
N ILE A 83 -13.69 -45.57 0.25
CA ILE A 83 -13.84 -44.60 -0.86
C ILE A 83 -13.17 -43.29 -0.51
N ARG A 84 -13.36 -42.79 0.71
CA ARG A 84 -12.71 -41.55 1.18
C ARG A 84 -11.18 -41.71 1.23
N ALA A 85 -10.67 -42.83 1.71
CA ALA A 85 -9.24 -43.11 1.76
C ALA A 85 -8.62 -43.18 0.35
N GLU A 86 -9.33 -43.78 -0.61
CA GLU A 86 -8.87 -43.83 -2.00
C GLU A 86 -8.90 -42.44 -2.68
N LYS A 87 -9.94 -41.68 -2.39
CA LYS A 87 -10.03 -40.30 -2.87
C LYS A 87 -8.90 -39.45 -2.31
N LEU A 88 -8.61 -39.53 -1.02
CA LEU A 88 -7.50 -38.82 -0.39
C LEU A 88 -6.13 -39.21 -0.97
N LYS A 89 -5.95 -40.52 -1.33
CA LYS A 89 -4.71 -40.94 -2.02
C LYS A 89 -4.55 -40.37 -3.41
N LYS A 90 -5.64 -40.11 -4.13
CA LYS A 90 -5.62 -39.47 -5.46
C LYS A 90 -5.45 -37.95 -5.40
N GLU A 91 -5.83 -37.35 -4.26
CA GLU A 91 -5.71 -35.89 -4.01
C GLU A 91 -4.39 -35.51 -3.34
N VAL A 92 -3.32 -36.28 -3.54
CA VAL A 92 -1.99 -35.95 -3.00
C VAL A 92 -1.46 -34.69 -3.69
N ILE A 93 -1.24 -33.66 -2.90
CA ILE A 93 -0.59 -32.43 -3.32
C ILE A 93 0.89 -32.52 -2.94
N ASP A 94 1.77 -32.28 -3.91
CA ASP A 94 3.20 -32.17 -3.63
C ASP A 94 3.48 -30.84 -2.92
N VAL A 95 3.66 -30.93 -1.59
CA VAL A 95 3.96 -29.76 -0.75
C VAL A 95 5.38 -29.21 -0.93
N THR A 96 6.23 -29.90 -1.70
CA THR A 96 7.58 -29.44 -2.04
C THR A 96 7.59 -28.49 -3.22
N LEU A 97 6.51 -28.42 -4.00
CA LEU A 97 6.38 -27.48 -5.09
C LEU A 97 6.35 -26.05 -4.52
N PRO A 98 7.19 -25.15 -5.03
CA PRO A 98 7.20 -23.77 -4.58
C PRO A 98 5.84 -23.12 -4.84
N ALA A 99 5.33 -22.41 -3.85
CA ALA A 99 4.11 -21.61 -4.01
C ALA A 99 4.31 -20.58 -5.13
N LYS A 100 3.23 -20.30 -5.87
CA LYS A 100 3.23 -19.21 -6.84
C LYS A 100 3.53 -17.91 -6.08
N LYS A 101 4.70 -17.31 -6.35
CA LYS A 101 5.06 -16.03 -5.75
C LYS A 101 4.07 -14.98 -6.25
N ASN A 102 3.36 -14.36 -5.34
CA ASN A 102 2.62 -13.15 -5.66
C ASN A 102 3.63 -12.05 -5.96
N CYS A 103 3.51 -11.41 -7.12
CA CYS A 103 4.27 -10.20 -7.40
C CYS A 103 3.70 -9.09 -6.52
N VAL A 104 4.43 -8.74 -5.47
CA VAL A 104 4.12 -7.55 -4.67
C VAL A 104 4.62 -6.36 -5.46
N GLY A 105 3.78 -5.34 -5.63
CA GLY A 105 4.18 -4.08 -6.25
C GLY A 105 5.21 -3.34 -5.37
N HIS A 106 6.05 -2.55 -6.02
CA HIS A 106 7.03 -1.69 -5.35
C HIS A 106 6.66 -0.24 -5.56
N ARG A 107 7.01 0.62 -4.60
CA ARG A 107 6.82 2.07 -4.73
C ARG A 107 7.95 2.65 -5.57
N HIS A 108 7.62 3.70 -6.33
CA HIS A 108 8.63 4.47 -7.05
C HIS A 108 9.60 5.16 -6.06
N PRO A 109 10.92 5.27 -6.34
CA PRO A 109 11.87 5.90 -5.43
C PRO A 109 11.51 7.34 -5.04
N ASN A 110 10.94 8.13 -5.96
CA ASN A 110 10.41 9.46 -5.60
C ASN A 110 9.28 9.38 -4.57
N THR A 111 8.38 8.40 -4.69
CA THR A 111 7.30 8.23 -3.71
C THR A 111 7.84 7.89 -2.34
N ILE A 112 8.85 6.99 -2.28
CA ILE A 112 9.48 6.61 -1.02
C ILE A 112 10.18 7.82 -0.38
N ALA A 113 10.92 8.61 -1.19
CA ALA A 113 11.59 9.81 -0.71
C ALA A 113 10.60 10.89 -0.23
N LEU A 114 9.47 11.08 -0.95
CA LEU A 114 8.41 12.01 -0.56
C LEU A 114 7.80 11.64 0.78
N GLU A 115 7.35 10.40 0.93
CA GLU A 115 6.74 9.91 2.19
C GLU A 115 7.70 10.05 3.39
N GLU A 116 8.99 9.91 3.17
CA GLU A 116 9.98 10.06 4.21
C GLU A 116 10.15 11.53 4.62
N VAL A 117 10.21 12.45 3.65
CA VAL A 117 10.25 13.88 3.93
C VAL A 117 8.96 14.34 4.65
N GLU A 118 7.79 13.92 4.14
CA GLU A 118 6.51 14.22 4.77
C GLU A 118 6.45 13.69 6.20
N ARG A 119 6.92 12.47 6.45
CA ARG A 119 6.99 11.88 7.80
C ARG A 119 7.82 12.73 8.76
N VAL A 120 8.96 13.23 8.32
CA VAL A 120 9.83 14.08 9.15
C VAL A 120 9.11 15.39 9.50
N PHE A 121 8.57 16.10 8.51
CA PHE A 121 7.93 17.40 8.75
C PHE A 121 6.59 17.29 9.46
N THR A 122 5.76 16.28 9.16
CA THR A 122 4.51 16.04 9.92
C THR A 122 4.81 15.68 11.38
N GLY A 123 5.93 14.97 11.65
CA GLY A 123 6.43 14.74 13.00
C GLY A 123 6.82 16.02 13.73
N MET A 124 7.19 17.09 13.02
CA MET A 124 7.46 18.42 13.56
C MET A 124 6.21 19.33 13.60
N GLY A 125 5.03 18.83 13.20
CA GLY A 125 3.77 19.56 13.26
C GLY A 125 3.35 20.29 11.99
N TYR A 126 4.01 20.02 10.85
CA TYR A 126 3.61 20.57 9.56
C TYR A 126 2.36 19.88 9.01
N GLU A 127 1.44 20.65 8.44
CA GLU A 127 0.30 20.16 7.67
C GLU A 127 0.70 20.07 6.19
N VAL A 128 0.44 18.92 5.56
CA VAL A 128 0.69 18.76 4.13
C VAL A 128 -0.47 19.33 3.34
N VAL A 129 -0.18 20.27 2.44
CA VAL A 129 -1.18 20.96 1.61
C VAL A 129 -0.79 20.92 0.14
N GLU A 130 -1.77 20.70 -0.71
CA GLU A 130 -1.61 20.66 -2.15
C GLU A 130 -2.23 21.91 -2.83
N GLY A 131 -1.81 22.20 -4.05
CA GLY A 131 -2.37 23.26 -4.87
C GLY A 131 -2.33 22.95 -6.36
N PRO A 132 -2.93 23.80 -7.20
CA PRO A 132 -3.04 23.56 -8.62
C PRO A 132 -1.69 23.60 -9.33
N GLU A 133 -1.47 22.72 -10.31
CA GLU A 133 -0.29 22.73 -11.19
C GLU A 133 -0.36 23.84 -12.25
N ILE A 134 -1.57 24.18 -12.68
CA ILE A 134 -1.85 25.29 -13.57
C ILE A 134 -2.21 26.50 -12.71
N GLU A 135 -1.38 27.54 -12.76
CA GLU A 135 -1.44 28.64 -11.82
C GLU A 135 -1.54 30.00 -12.51
N TYR A 136 -2.09 30.96 -11.81
CA TYR A 136 -2.08 32.36 -12.25
C TYR A 136 -0.68 32.97 -12.06
N ASP A 137 -0.25 33.82 -13.02
CA ASP A 137 0.99 34.61 -12.93
C ASP A 137 1.07 35.40 -11.61
N GLU A 138 -0.08 35.86 -11.12
CA GLU A 138 -0.18 36.56 -9.84
C GLU A 138 0.37 35.76 -8.67
N TYR A 139 -0.01 34.49 -8.55
CA TYR A 139 0.46 33.62 -7.45
C TYR A 139 1.85 33.08 -7.70
N ASN A 140 2.17 32.76 -8.97
CA ASN A 140 3.46 32.16 -9.29
C ASN A 140 4.62 33.15 -9.22
N PHE A 141 4.33 34.47 -9.40
CA PHE A 141 5.35 35.50 -9.46
C PHE A 141 5.05 36.74 -8.63
N ARG A 142 3.96 37.50 -8.91
CA ARG A 142 3.73 38.79 -8.28
C ARG A 142 3.66 38.74 -6.76
N LYS A 143 2.85 37.83 -6.20
CA LYS A 143 2.73 37.62 -4.75
C LYS A 143 3.97 37.04 -4.08
N LEU A 144 4.92 36.59 -4.87
CA LEU A 144 6.23 36.13 -4.42
C LEU A 144 7.34 37.18 -4.65
N ASN A 145 6.94 38.46 -4.78
CA ASN A 145 7.86 39.59 -4.97
C ASN A 145 8.75 39.45 -6.23
N ILE A 146 8.26 38.79 -7.27
CA ILE A 146 8.93 38.65 -8.57
C ILE A 146 8.27 39.66 -9.52
N PRO A 147 8.94 40.78 -9.83
CA PRO A 147 8.36 41.83 -10.63
C PRO A 147 8.28 41.43 -12.12
N ASP A 148 7.48 42.21 -12.87
CA ASP A 148 7.46 42.11 -14.33
C ASP A 148 8.85 42.44 -14.90
N GLY A 149 9.32 41.66 -15.89
CA GLY A 149 10.66 41.78 -16.47
C GLY A 149 11.78 41.06 -15.71
N HIS A 150 11.45 40.32 -14.65
CA HIS A 150 12.42 39.43 -14.00
C HIS A 150 12.76 38.24 -14.92
N PRO A 151 14.04 37.82 -15.05
CA PRO A 151 14.43 36.71 -15.93
C PRO A 151 13.66 35.42 -15.73
N ALA A 152 13.30 35.06 -14.49
CA ALA A 152 12.50 33.87 -14.19
C ALA A 152 11.10 33.87 -14.84
N LYS A 153 10.63 35.02 -15.37
CA LYS A 153 9.37 35.15 -16.13
C LYS A 153 9.56 35.03 -17.65
N ASP A 154 10.77 34.84 -18.12
CA ASP A 154 11.02 34.67 -19.56
C ASP A 154 10.38 33.35 -20.05
N GLU A 155 9.88 33.41 -21.31
CA GLU A 155 9.31 32.23 -21.98
C GLU A 155 10.34 31.09 -22.16
N GLN A 156 11.62 31.41 -22.03
CA GLN A 156 12.71 30.41 -22.04
C GLN A 156 12.76 29.56 -20.78
N ASP A 157 12.28 30.10 -19.65
CA ASP A 157 12.35 29.41 -18.34
C ASP A 157 10.97 28.92 -17.83
N THR A 158 9.87 29.49 -18.39
CA THR A 158 8.50 29.25 -17.91
C THR A 158 7.56 28.82 -19.04
N PHE A 159 6.76 27.78 -18.80
CA PHE A 159 5.70 27.36 -19.72
C PHE A 159 4.43 28.18 -19.50
N TYR A 160 4.09 29.06 -20.46
CA TYR A 160 2.88 29.85 -20.47
C TYR A 160 1.75 29.18 -21.24
N ILE A 161 0.56 29.09 -20.63
CA ILE A 161 -0.67 28.76 -21.35
C ILE A 161 -1.23 30.00 -22.03
N ASN A 162 -1.16 31.11 -21.33
CA ASN A 162 -1.44 32.47 -21.85
C ASN A 162 -0.75 33.49 -20.93
N LYS A 163 -0.91 34.80 -21.23
CA LYS A 163 -0.24 35.89 -20.48
C LYS A 163 -0.53 35.93 -18.98
N ALA A 164 -1.59 35.26 -18.51
CA ALA A 164 -2.02 35.27 -17.10
C ALA A 164 -1.93 33.90 -16.43
N ILE A 165 -1.68 32.85 -17.20
CA ILE A 165 -1.73 31.46 -16.70
C ILE A 165 -0.47 30.72 -17.15
N VAL A 166 0.18 30.07 -16.18
CA VAL A 166 1.43 29.33 -16.36
C VAL A 166 1.30 27.90 -15.81
N LEU A 167 2.19 27.03 -16.23
CA LEU A 167 2.53 25.83 -15.43
C LEU A 167 3.43 26.32 -14.29
N ARG A 168 3.06 26.02 -13.04
CA ARG A 168 3.81 26.53 -11.87
C ARG A 168 5.28 26.12 -11.91
N THR A 169 6.17 27.06 -11.68
CA THR A 169 7.62 26.85 -11.69
C THR A 169 8.17 26.43 -10.33
N GLN A 170 7.34 26.51 -9.30
CA GLN A 170 7.63 26.22 -7.89
C GLN A 170 6.32 25.91 -7.16
N THR A 171 6.39 25.37 -5.95
CA THR A 171 5.20 25.12 -5.12
C THR A 171 4.85 26.31 -4.22
N SER A 172 5.63 27.37 -4.20
CA SER A 172 5.38 28.62 -3.45
C SER A 172 4.01 29.26 -3.69
N PRO A 173 3.35 29.17 -4.87
CA PRO A 173 1.98 29.63 -5.05
C PRO A 173 1.00 29.08 -4.01
N VAL A 174 1.19 27.85 -3.55
CA VAL A 174 0.37 27.25 -2.50
C VAL A 174 0.53 28.00 -1.20
N GLN A 175 1.75 28.43 -0.87
CA GLN A 175 2.05 29.23 0.31
C GLN A 175 1.28 30.56 0.27
N ALA A 176 1.32 31.27 -0.87
CA ALA A 176 0.58 32.52 -1.05
C ALA A 176 -0.94 32.33 -0.89
N ARG A 177 -1.50 31.26 -1.43
CA ARG A 177 -2.92 30.92 -1.30
C ARG A 177 -3.32 30.63 0.15
N ILE A 178 -2.47 29.96 0.92
CA ILE A 178 -2.72 29.68 2.34
C ILE A 178 -2.59 30.95 3.17
N MET A 179 -1.59 31.81 2.92
CA MET A 179 -1.43 33.10 3.57
C MET A 179 -2.67 34.00 3.40
N GLU A 180 -3.26 34.03 2.22
CA GLU A 180 -4.47 34.83 1.94
C GLU A 180 -5.72 34.36 2.71
N GLN A 181 -5.75 33.12 3.21
CA GLN A 181 -6.85 32.68 4.06
C GLN A 181 -6.86 33.35 5.43
N GLY A 182 -5.75 34.01 5.80
CA GLY A 182 -5.63 34.77 7.05
C GLY A 182 -5.72 33.91 8.33
N LYS A 183 -5.58 32.59 8.22
CA LYS A 183 -5.60 31.68 9.37
C LYS A 183 -4.17 31.51 9.91
N LEU A 184 -3.87 32.20 10.99
CA LEU A 184 -2.57 32.16 11.65
C LEU A 184 -2.66 31.40 12.99
N PRO A 185 -1.60 30.71 13.44
CA PRO A 185 -0.32 30.52 12.76
C PRO A 185 -0.39 29.57 11.56
N ILE A 186 0.59 29.67 10.63
CA ILE A 186 0.74 28.78 9.50
C ILE A 186 1.97 27.89 9.72
N CYS A 187 1.81 26.58 9.52
CA CYS A 187 2.89 25.61 9.53
C CYS A 187 2.57 24.52 8.50
N ILE A 188 3.04 24.69 7.27
CA ILE A 188 2.66 23.84 6.14
C ILE A 188 3.86 23.31 5.36
N LEU A 189 3.67 22.15 4.77
CA LEU A 189 4.53 21.53 3.76
C LEU A 189 3.74 21.40 2.46
N SER A 190 4.29 21.90 1.36
CA SER A 190 3.63 21.88 0.05
C SER A 190 4.46 21.07 -0.95
N PRO A 191 4.24 19.76 -1.06
CA PRO A 191 4.82 18.95 -2.10
C PRO A 191 4.05 19.13 -3.41
N GLY A 192 4.74 18.94 -4.54
CA GLY A 192 4.06 18.91 -5.82
C GLY A 192 4.95 18.98 -7.02
N ARG A 193 4.37 18.66 -8.16
CA ARG A 193 5.02 18.76 -9.46
C ARG A 193 5.17 20.21 -9.87
N VAL A 194 6.31 20.53 -10.48
CA VAL A 194 6.65 21.84 -11.00
C VAL A 194 7.24 21.70 -12.40
N PHE A 195 7.25 22.80 -13.16
CA PHE A 195 7.61 22.80 -14.57
C PHE A 195 8.55 23.96 -14.88
N ARG A 196 9.64 23.66 -15.57
CA ARG A 196 10.60 24.63 -16.08
C ARG A 196 11.02 24.24 -17.48
N SER A 197 11.29 25.22 -18.32
CA SER A 197 11.69 24.96 -19.71
C SER A 197 13.18 24.61 -19.84
N ASP A 198 13.60 23.65 -18.98
CA ASP A 198 14.97 23.16 -18.96
C ASP A 198 15.16 22.05 -20.00
N GLU A 199 16.35 21.94 -20.58
CA GLU A 199 16.75 20.79 -21.39
C GLU A 199 16.95 19.56 -20.50
N VAL A 200 16.57 18.39 -21.03
CA VAL A 200 16.72 17.12 -20.31
C VAL A 200 18.16 16.67 -20.26
N ASP A 201 18.74 16.60 -19.06
CA ASP A 201 20.07 16.08 -18.82
C ASP A 201 20.09 15.13 -17.58
N ALA A 202 21.26 14.78 -17.09
CA ALA A 202 21.43 13.92 -15.92
C ALA A 202 20.94 14.56 -14.60
N THR A 203 20.70 15.89 -14.58
CA THR A 203 20.39 16.69 -13.39
C THR A 203 19.14 17.57 -13.55
N HIS A 204 18.64 17.74 -14.77
CA HIS A 204 17.48 18.57 -15.08
C HIS A 204 16.41 17.82 -15.86
N SER A 205 15.17 18.16 -15.57
CA SER A 205 13.98 17.69 -16.29
C SER A 205 12.97 18.83 -16.37
N PRO A 206 12.25 19.00 -17.49
CA PRO A 206 11.22 20.04 -17.62
C PRO A 206 10.03 19.81 -16.67
N SER A 207 9.88 18.62 -16.13
CA SER A 207 8.90 18.29 -15.09
C SER A 207 9.63 17.58 -13.96
N PHE A 208 9.56 18.11 -12.76
CA PHE A 208 10.15 17.54 -11.57
C PHE A 208 9.28 17.87 -10.35
N HIS A 209 9.70 17.48 -9.14
CA HIS A 209 8.92 17.71 -7.93
C HIS A 209 9.69 18.60 -6.96
N GLN A 210 8.99 19.55 -6.36
CA GLN A 210 9.49 20.32 -5.22
C GLN A 210 8.67 20.05 -3.98
N ILE A 211 9.33 20.21 -2.85
CA ILE A 211 8.71 20.20 -1.52
C ILE A 211 9.11 21.51 -0.86
N GLU A 212 8.14 22.34 -0.55
CA GLU A 212 8.39 23.62 0.11
C GLU A 212 7.67 23.68 1.45
N GLY A 213 8.36 24.20 2.45
CA GLY A 213 7.81 24.42 3.78
C GLY A 213 7.68 25.92 4.08
N LEU A 214 6.63 26.27 4.84
CA LEU A 214 6.36 27.62 5.31
C LEU A 214 5.93 27.57 6.77
N ILE A 215 6.56 28.42 7.60
CA ILE A 215 6.06 28.77 8.93
C ILE A 215 5.83 30.27 8.99
N ILE A 216 4.68 30.68 9.52
CA ILE A 216 4.38 32.07 9.88
C ILE A 216 3.74 32.09 11.26
N ASP A 217 4.38 32.77 12.18
CA ASP A 217 3.87 33.00 13.53
C ASP A 217 4.54 34.27 14.12
N LYS A 218 4.23 34.58 15.36
CA LYS A 218 4.87 35.69 16.09
C LYS A 218 6.31 35.31 16.47
N ASN A 219 7.22 36.29 16.25
CA ASN A 219 8.64 36.18 16.64
C ASN A 219 9.42 35.03 16.04
N ILE A 220 9.04 34.54 14.88
CA ILE A 220 9.82 33.54 14.14
C ILE A 220 11.14 34.16 13.67
N SER A 221 12.24 33.46 13.86
CA SER A 221 13.59 33.93 13.59
C SER A 221 14.37 33.01 12.62
N PHE A 222 15.48 33.51 12.10
CA PHE A 222 16.40 32.69 11.31
C PHE A 222 17.03 31.54 12.11
N ALA A 223 17.07 31.65 13.44
CA ALA A 223 17.53 30.56 14.30
C ALA A 223 16.53 29.39 14.30
N ASP A 224 15.21 29.69 14.26
CA ASP A 224 14.17 28.66 14.16
C ASP A 224 14.24 27.93 12.82
N LEU A 225 14.47 28.66 11.71
CA LEU A 225 14.73 28.08 10.41
C LEU A 225 15.93 27.12 10.43
N LYS A 226 17.05 27.56 11.01
CA LYS A 226 18.27 26.73 11.12
C LYS A 226 18.02 25.47 11.94
N GLY A 227 17.34 25.60 13.10
CA GLY A 227 17.01 24.48 13.96
C GLY A 227 16.12 23.44 13.25
N THR A 228 15.08 23.92 12.59
CA THR A 228 14.17 23.04 11.81
C THR A 228 14.92 22.26 10.71
N LEU A 229 15.74 22.95 9.93
CA LEU A 229 16.48 22.34 8.83
C LEU A 229 17.62 21.45 9.31
N GLU A 230 18.20 21.71 10.48
CA GLU A 230 19.18 20.83 11.10
C GLU A 230 18.56 19.51 11.55
N VAL A 231 17.37 19.54 12.16
CA VAL A 231 16.61 18.33 12.50
C VAL A 231 16.27 17.54 11.23
N PHE A 232 15.75 18.20 10.21
CA PHE A 232 15.45 17.58 8.93
C PHE A 232 16.68 16.88 8.33
N ALA A 233 17.84 17.56 8.31
CA ALA A 233 19.06 17.01 7.73
C ALA A 233 19.55 15.75 8.50
N LYS A 234 19.47 15.76 9.81
CA LYS A 234 19.84 14.62 10.66
C LYS A 234 18.89 13.43 10.49
N GLU A 235 17.60 13.69 10.48
CA GLU A 235 16.59 12.63 10.27
C GLU A 235 16.70 11.95 8.90
N LEU A 236 17.06 12.72 7.86
CA LEU A 236 17.11 12.22 6.50
C LEU A 236 18.44 11.56 6.15
N PHE A 237 19.57 12.12 6.61
CA PHE A 237 20.93 11.72 6.23
C PHE A 237 21.75 11.14 7.39
N GLY A 238 21.21 11.09 8.60
CA GLY A 238 21.83 10.52 9.80
C GLY A 238 22.33 11.57 10.80
N GLU A 239 22.41 11.16 12.05
CA GLU A 239 22.72 12.00 13.23
C GLU A 239 24.02 12.79 13.14
N ASP A 240 25.03 12.26 12.46
CA ASP A 240 26.34 12.90 12.30
C ASP A 240 26.35 14.00 11.21
N THR A 241 25.23 14.23 10.54
CA THR A 241 25.10 15.20 9.46
C THR A 241 25.26 16.61 10.00
N LYS A 242 26.19 17.36 9.42
CA LYS A 242 26.41 18.78 9.73
C LYS A 242 25.78 19.63 8.63
N THR A 243 25.19 20.76 9.03
CA THR A 243 24.63 21.74 8.12
C THR A 243 25.52 22.97 8.00
N LYS A 244 25.52 23.59 6.83
CA LYS A 244 26.20 24.87 6.58
C LYS A 244 25.27 25.75 5.75
N PHE A 245 25.05 26.98 6.19
CA PHE A 245 24.24 27.95 5.50
C PHE A 245 25.15 28.95 4.78
N ARG A 246 24.90 29.16 3.49
CA ARG A 246 25.60 30.14 2.65
C ARG A 246 24.60 31.25 2.28
N PRO A 247 24.97 32.54 2.43
CA PRO A 247 24.09 33.61 1.96
C PRO A 247 23.77 33.46 0.48
N HIS A 248 22.51 33.71 0.14
CA HIS A 248 22.02 33.70 -1.23
C HIS A 248 20.97 34.80 -1.39
N HIS A 249 20.42 34.98 -2.59
CA HIS A 249 19.35 35.92 -2.86
C HIS A 249 18.16 35.20 -3.52
N PHE A 250 16.98 35.34 -2.92
CA PHE A 250 15.70 35.00 -3.53
C PHE A 250 14.74 36.19 -3.38
N PRO A 251 13.93 36.53 -4.42
CA PRO A 251 13.03 37.68 -4.35
C PRO A 251 12.01 37.63 -3.22
N PHE A 252 11.59 36.41 -2.83
CA PHE A 252 10.53 36.14 -1.84
C PHE A 252 11.05 35.95 -0.42
N THR A 253 12.36 35.96 -0.18
CA THR A 253 12.96 35.84 1.16
C THR A 253 14.06 36.85 1.41
N GLU A 254 14.16 37.34 2.67
CA GLU A 254 15.22 38.23 3.13
C GLU A 254 15.38 38.13 4.67
N PRO A 255 16.54 37.69 5.20
CA PRO A 255 17.69 37.16 4.48
C PRO A 255 17.43 35.78 3.87
N SER A 256 18.10 35.50 2.76
CA SER A 256 18.07 34.23 2.06
C SER A 256 19.37 33.46 2.24
N ALA A 257 19.27 32.15 2.19
CA ALA A 257 20.42 31.26 2.25
C ALA A 257 20.21 29.98 1.45
N GLU A 258 21.28 29.35 1.06
CA GLU A 258 21.32 27.95 0.64
C GLU A 258 21.88 27.09 1.77
N MET A 259 21.31 25.90 1.96
CA MET A 259 21.79 24.94 2.94
C MET A 259 22.54 23.79 2.27
N ASP A 260 23.79 23.60 2.71
CA ASP A 260 24.59 22.43 2.39
C ASP A 260 24.62 21.48 3.57
N VAL A 261 24.67 20.16 3.29
CA VAL A 261 24.95 19.12 4.29
C VAL A 261 26.35 18.55 4.10
N SER A 262 26.96 18.07 5.19
CA SER A 262 28.21 17.34 5.08
C SER A 262 28.03 16.08 4.22
N CYS A 263 28.98 15.82 3.33
CA CYS A 263 28.90 14.66 2.45
C CYS A 263 28.87 13.38 3.26
N PHE A 264 27.76 12.66 3.22
CA PHE A 264 27.56 11.43 3.97
C PHE A 264 28.48 10.28 3.51
N LYS A 265 28.95 10.27 2.25
CA LYS A 265 29.91 9.28 1.76
C LYS A 265 31.30 9.42 2.34
N CYS A 266 31.79 10.63 2.56
CA CYS A 266 33.15 10.88 3.02
C CYS A 266 33.24 11.55 4.40
N GLY A 267 32.11 11.78 5.06
CA GLY A 267 32.06 12.45 6.36
C GLY A 267 32.64 13.88 6.32
N GLY A 268 32.50 14.58 5.20
CA GLY A 268 33.00 15.95 5.02
C GLY A 268 34.48 16.07 4.59
N LYS A 269 35.19 14.95 4.34
CA LYS A 269 36.64 14.96 3.99
C LYS A 269 36.92 15.36 2.54
N GLY A 270 35.92 15.31 1.68
CA GLY A 270 36.04 15.52 0.24
C GLY A 270 36.23 14.19 -0.51
N CYS A 271 35.39 13.93 -1.52
CA CYS A 271 35.45 12.76 -2.39
C CYS A 271 34.93 13.10 -3.79
N ARG A 272 34.96 12.12 -4.71
CA ARG A 272 34.45 12.31 -6.08
C ARG A 272 32.96 12.70 -6.09
N PHE A 273 32.15 12.15 -5.19
CA PHE A 273 30.72 12.42 -5.09
C PHE A 273 30.41 13.89 -4.75
N CYS A 274 31.11 14.48 -3.77
CA CYS A 274 31.00 15.89 -3.41
C CYS A 274 31.97 16.79 -4.19
N LYS A 275 32.57 16.28 -5.27
CA LYS A 275 33.56 17.00 -6.10
C LYS A 275 34.70 17.64 -5.29
N GLY A 276 35.14 16.96 -4.21
CA GLY A 276 36.24 17.38 -3.34
C GLY A 276 35.86 18.41 -2.27
N SER A 277 34.64 18.97 -2.29
CA SER A 277 34.23 20.04 -1.36
C SER A 277 33.97 19.57 0.08
N GLY A 278 33.59 18.31 0.26
CA GLY A 278 33.08 17.77 1.53
C GLY A 278 31.63 18.15 1.83
N TRP A 279 30.97 18.97 0.98
CA TRP A 279 29.63 19.50 1.17
C TRP A 279 28.74 19.23 -0.03
N ILE A 280 27.44 19.11 0.20
CA ILE A 280 26.43 18.88 -0.83
C ILE A 280 25.29 19.86 -0.58
N GLU A 281 25.01 20.69 -1.56
CA GLU A 281 23.85 21.57 -1.54
C GLU A 281 22.55 20.79 -1.62
N ILE A 282 21.59 21.10 -0.73
CA ILE A 282 20.32 20.41 -0.61
C ILE A 282 19.16 21.31 -0.98
N LEU A 283 19.10 22.53 -0.45
CA LEU A 283 17.92 23.39 -0.55
C LEU A 283 18.23 24.88 -0.43
N GLY A 284 17.30 25.68 -0.95
CA GLY A 284 17.22 27.12 -0.67
C GLY A 284 16.25 27.41 0.46
N CYS A 285 16.54 28.46 1.25
CA CYS A 285 15.71 28.85 2.38
C CYS A 285 15.88 30.33 2.71
N GLY A 286 15.02 30.87 3.57
CA GLY A 286 15.14 32.24 4.07
C GLY A 286 13.95 32.69 4.91
N MET A 287 14.07 33.87 5.49
CA MET A 287 12.94 34.53 6.13
C MET A 287 12.00 35.09 5.06
N VAL A 288 10.70 34.91 5.23
CA VAL A 288 9.70 35.43 4.28
C VAL A 288 9.84 36.93 4.16
N HIS A 289 9.95 37.43 2.94
CA HIS A 289 10.11 38.86 2.69
C HIS A 289 8.88 39.62 3.20
N PRO A 290 9.03 40.77 3.95
CA PRO A 290 7.91 41.52 4.50
C PRO A 290 6.87 41.90 3.44
N HIS A 291 7.29 42.27 2.26
CA HIS A 291 6.40 42.62 1.14
C HIS A 291 5.54 41.44 0.65
N VAL A 292 6.03 40.19 0.76
CA VAL A 292 5.23 38.99 0.46
C VAL A 292 4.11 38.83 1.50
N LEU A 293 4.40 39.05 2.79
CA LEU A 293 3.40 39.05 3.86
C LEU A 293 2.32 40.09 3.61
N GLU A 294 2.72 41.35 3.31
CA GLU A 294 1.82 42.45 2.99
C GLU A 294 0.90 42.13 1.80
N MET A 295 1.47 41.65 0.69
CA MET A 295 0.70 41.26 -0.50
C MET A 295 -0.31 40.13 -0.25
N CYS A 296 -0.06 39.30 0.77
CA CYS A 296 -0.97 38.25 1.21
C CYS A 296 -1.88 38.67 2.37
N GLY A 297 -1.86 39.95 2.78
CA GLY A 297 -2.75 40.50 3.80
C GLY A 297 -2.31 40.22 5.24
N ILE A 298 -1.05 39.84 5.47
CA ILE A 298 -0.47 39.59 6.79
C ILE A 298 0.37 40.79 7.22
N ASN A 299 0.18 41.27 8.46
CA ASN A 299 0.93 42.40 9.00
C ASN A 299 2.38 41.97 9.35
N PRO A 300 3.43 42.45 8.66
CA PRO A 300 4.81 42.07 8.91
C PRO A 300 5.41 42.63 10.22
N GLU A 301 4.73 43.63 10.85
CA GLU A 301 5.14 44.13 12.17
C GLU A 301 4.74 43.19 13.31
N GLU A 302 3.74 42.32 13.08
CA GLU A 302 3.25 41.38 14.09
C GLU A 302 3.71 39.95 13.85
N TYR A 303 3.87 39.56 12.59
CA TYR A 303 4.17 38.20 12.16
C TYR A 303 5.44 38.17 11.32
N THR A 304 6.22 37.15 11.60
CA THR A 304 7.41 36.80 10.80
C THR A 304 7.32 35.34 10.39
N GLY A 305 8.12 34.93 9.45
CA GLY A 305 8.11 33.56 9.00
C GLY A 305 9.34 33.17 8.24
N PHE A 306 9.50 31.91 8.01
CA PHE A 306 10.53 31.40 7.11
C PHE A 306 9.95 30.42 6.11
N ALA A 307 10.62 30.29 4.98
CA ALA A 307 10.33 29.30 3.95
C ALA A 307 11.61 28.58 3.51
N PHE A 308 11.43 27.37 3.00
CA PHE A 308 12.48 26.57 2.37
C PHE A 308 11.90 25.77 1.22
N GLY A 309 12.75 25.39 0.25
CA GLY A 309 12.32 24.58 -0.88
C GLY A 309 13.40 23.61 -1.33
N VAL A 310 13.06 22.34 -1.47
CA VAL A 310 13.96 21.26 -1.89
C VAL A 310 13.39 20.53 -3.09
N GLY A 311 14.25 20.14 -4.03
CA GLY A 311 13.89 19.22 -5.11
C GLY A 311 13.79 17.78 -4.62
N LEU A 312 12.65 17.12 -4.82
CA LEU A 312 12.44 15.74 -4.40
C LEU A 312 13.41 14.79 -5.08
N GLU A 313 13.60 14.94 -6.39
CA GLU A 313 14.56 14.15 -7.17
C GLU A 313 15.97 14.28 -6.62
N ARG A 314 16.35 15.51 -6.19
CA ARG A 314 17.66 15.74 -5.58
C ARG A 314 17.87 14.87 -4.33
N ILE A 315 16.83 14.76 -3.49
CA ILE A 315 16.86 13.88 -2.32
C ILE A 315 16.97 12.42 -2.76
N ALA A 316 16.13 11.98 -3.70
CA ALA A 316 16.14 10.60 -4.19
C ALA A 316 17.49 10.21 -4.81
N LEU A 317 18.04 11.07 -5.69
CA LEU A 317 19.36 10.85 -6.30
C LEU A 317 20.47 10.70 -5.26
N LEU A 318 20.47 11.58 -4.26
CA LEU A 318 21.49 11.56 -3.21
C LEU A 318 21.36 10.34 -2.30
N LYS A 319 20.14 10.04 -1.87
CA LYS A 319 19.86 8.98 -0.91
C LYS A 319 20.08 7.58 -1.48
N TYR A 320 19.63 7.36 -2.71
CA TYR A 320 19.72 6.07 -3.40
C TYR A 320 20.91 5.95 -4.33
N GLU A 321 21.82 6.94 -4.32
CA GLU A 321 23.02 6.95 -5.14
C GLU A 321 22.73 6.79 -6.64
N ILE A 322 21.68 7.44 -7.11
CA ILE A 322 21.29 7.45 -8.53
C ILE A 322 22.09 8.53 -9.23
N ASP A 323 22.84 8.18 -10.25
CA ASP A 323 23.76 9.09 -10.93
C ASP A 323 23.08 9.93 -12.03
N ASP A 324 21.89 9.51 -12.47
CA ASP A 324 21.19 10.14 -13.60
C ASP A 324 19.69 10.27 -13.32
N MET A 325 19.19 11.51 -13.32
CA MET A 325 17.78 11.83 -13.04
C MET A 325 16.82 11.21 -14.05
N ARG A 326 17.24 10.99 -15.29
CA ARG A 326 16.41 10.40 -16.35
C ARG A 326 15.91 9.03 -15.99
N LEU A 327 16.68 8.24 -15.22
CA LEU A 327 16.29 6.91 -14.74
C LEU A 327 15.00 6.93 -13.91
N LEU A 328 14.69 8.04 -13.24
CA LEU A 328 13.45 8.22 -12.48
C LEU A 328 12.22 8.35 -13.39
N TYR A 329 12.39 8.69 -14.66
CA TYR A 329 11.31 9.00 -15.60
C TYR A 329 11.22 8.03 -16.80
N GLU A 330 12.27 7.27 -17.07
CA GLU A 330 12.32 6.33 -18.21
C GLU A 330 11.43 5.09 -18.02
N ASN A 331 10.93 4.87 -16.81
CA ASN A 331 10.07 3.74 -16.46
C ASN A 331 10.69 2.36 -16.76
N ASP A 332 12.03 2.24 -16.66
CA ASP A 332 12.73 0.97 -16.82
C ASP A 332 12.46 0.06 -15.61
N ILE A 333 11.79 -1.05 -15.87
CA ILE A 333 11.40 -2.00 -14.81
C ILE A 333 12.61 -2.64 -14.10
N ARG A 334 13.78 -2.70 -14.76
CA ARG A 334 15.03 -3.22 -14.17
C ARG A 334 15.57 -2.26 -13.12
N PHE A 335 15.40 -0.96 -13.37
CA PHE A 335 15.74 0.10 -12.41
C PHE A 335 14.74 0.11 -11.26
N LEU A 336 13.44 0.16 -11.56
CA LEU A 336 12.38 0.27 -10.55
C LEU A 336 12.31 -0.94 -9.59
N LYS A 337 12.75 -2.12 -10.02
CA LYS A 337 12.82 -3.32 -9.16
C LYS A 337 13.92 -3.31 -8.12
N GLN A 338 14.77 -2.29 -8.10
CA GLN A 338 15.87 -2.15 -7.13
C GLN A 338 15.40 -1.50 -5.82
N PHE A 339 14.19 -0.96 -5.81
CA PHE A 339 13.59 -0.20 -4.70
C PHE A 339 12.39 -0.89 -4.04
#